data_b3370234937ca864f08bc8e6ab6f30f3
#
_entry.id   b3370234937ca864f08bc8e6ab6f30f3
#
_cell.length_a   1.000
_cell.length_b   1.000
_cell.length_c   1.000
_cell.angle_alpha   90.00
_cell.angle_beta   90.00
_cell.angle_gamma   90.00
#
_symmetry.space_group_name_H-M   'P 1'
#
loop_
_entity.id
_entity.type
_entity.pdbx_description
1 polymer ?
#
loop_
_entity_poly.entity_id
_entity_poly.type
_entity_poly.pdbx_seq_one_letter_code
_entity_poly.pdbx_strand_id
1 'polypeptide(L)'
;MNRVGALVGILGFLFAIYAYLNCLPIRRLTFYADPASALIVKAGQTSKLLVSYEGQRIATDVVAAQIVFWNAGKLPIKPEHIRQPVAIATDPSRPILESTIRASTPERENIINAQLDTTDAANGRITITWDLLEQDDGFQIQVIFAGPSETRLVPASSKARSILPSFPSTKPIGSLAWGSKEYCAS
;
A
#
# COMPACT_ATOMS: atom_id res chain seq x y z
N MET A 1 0.21 51.58 -21.71
CA MET A 1 -0.01 50.34 -20.95
C MET A 1 1.31 49.83 -20.43
N ASN A 2 1.41 49.62 -19.12
CA ASN A 2 2.68 49.29 -18.45
C ASN A 2 2.97 47.80 -18.66
N ARG A 3 3.89 47.45 -19.54
CA ARG A 3 4.25 46.06 -19.89
C ARG A 3 4.66 45.24 -18.68
N VAL A 4 5.25 45.88 -17.67
CA VAL A 4 5.61 45.26 -16.39
C VAL A 4 4.38 44.83 -15.59
N GLY A 5 3.34 45.64 -15.54
CA GLY A 5 2.08 45.30 -14.84
C GLY A 5 1.39 44.10 -15.49
N ALA A 6 1.40 44.02 -16.83
CA ALA A 6 0.82 42.86 -17.53
C ALA A 6 1.58 41.55 -17.24
N LEU A 7 2.91 41.59 -17.20
CA LEU A 7 3.72 40.42 -16.87
C LEU A 7 3.49 39.93 -15.44
N VAL A 8 3.42 40.85 -14.47
CA VAL A 8 3.13 40.52 -13.07
C VAL A 8 1.73 39.92 -12.93
N GLY A 9 0.73 40.47 -13.66
CA GLY A 9 -0.64 39.92 -13.67
C GLY A 9 -0.71 38.48 -14.21
N ILE A 10 0.00 38.19 -15.32
CA ILE A 10 0.03 36.86 -15.91
C ILE A 10 0.72 35.87 -14.94
N LEU A 11 1.86 36.24 -14.35
CA LEU A 11 2.57 35.40 -13.38
C LEU A 11 1.71 35.10 -12.14
N GLY A 12 1.03 36.12 -11.61
CA GLY A 12 0.10 35.95 -10.49
C GLY A 12 -1.07 35.01 -10.81
N PHE A 13 -1.63 35.13 -12.02
CA PHE A 13 -2.70 34.25 -12.46
C PHE A 13 -2.23 32.79 -12.63
N LEU A 14 -1.08 32.58 -13.23
CA LEU A 14 -0.49 31.22 -13.36
C LEU A 14 -0.18 30.61 -11.99
N PHE A 15 0.35 31.40 -11.06
CA PHE A 15 0.58 30.96 -9.69
C PHE A 15 -0.73 30.61 -8.97
N ALA A 16 -1.79 31.39 -9.14
CA ALA A 16 -3.09 31.11 -8.56
C ALA A 16 -3.69 29.79 -9.10
N ILE A 17 -3.57 29.55 -10.42
CA ILE A 17 -3.99 28.27 -11.02
C ILE A 17 -3.16 27.11 -10.45
N TYR A 18 -1.85 27.27 -10.39
CA TYR A 18 -0.96 26.24 -9.83
C TYR A 18 -1.32 25.92 -8.37
N ALA A 19 -1.49 26.94 -7.53
CA ALA A 19 -1.87 26.79 -6.14
C ALA A 19 -3.26 26.11 -6.02
N TYR A 20 -4.24 26.52 -6.81
CA TYR A 20 -5.56 25.91 -6.82
C TYR A 20 -5.51 24.43 -7.17
N LEU A 21 -4.79 24.03 -8.22
CA LEU A 21 -4.69 22.63 -8.64
C LEU A 21 -3.98 21.77 -7.59
N ASN A 22 -2.96 22.30 -6.91
CA ASN A 22 -2.27 21.60 -5.85
C ASN A 22 -3.07 21.49 -4.54
N CYS A 23 -4.01 22.44 -4.31
CA CYS A 23 -4.83 22.45 -3.10
C CYS A 23 -6.17 21.72 -3.25
N LEU A 24 -6.47 21.13 -4.42
CA LEU A 24 -7.71 20.39 -4.61
C LEU A 24 -7.89 19.26 -3.59
N PRO A 25 -9.00 19.24 -2.84
CA PRO A 25 -9.29 18.23 -1.85
C PRO A 25 -9.74 16.93 -2.55
N ILE A 26 -8.84 16.01 -2.76
CA ILE A 26 -9.12 14.71 -3.38
C ILE A 26 -8.88 13.58 -2.40
N ARG A 27 -9.63 12.48 -2.53
CA ARG A 27 -9.36 11.19 -1.89
C ARG A 27 -8.51 10.36 -2.82
N ARG A 28 -7.38 9.87 -2.34
CA ARG A 28 -6.48 9.04 -3.14
C ARG A 28 -5.90 7.91 -2.30
N LEU A 29 -6.55 6.76 -2.32
CA LEU A 29 -5.93 5.55 -1.78
C LEU A 29 -4.83 5.10 -2.73
N THR A 30 -3.64 4.96 -2.20
CA THR A 30 -2.44 4.56 -2.93
C THR A 30 -1.86 3.33 -2.27
N PHE A 31 -1.18 2.50 -3.04
CA PHE A 31 -0.48 1.32 -2.52
C PHE A 31 0.87 1.16 -3.21
N TYR A 32 1.76 0.49 -2.51
CA TYR A 32 3.04 0.03 -3.02
C TYR A 32 3.23 -1.43 -2.60
N ALA A 33 3.36 -2.32 -3.58
CA ALA A 33 3.75 -3.69 -3.34
C ALA A 33 5.26 -3.79 -3.57
N ASP A 34 5.99 -4.23 -2.54
CA ASP A 34 7.43 -4.44 -2.66
C ASP A 34 7.69 -5.57 -3.67
N PRO A 35 8.42 -5.31 -4.77
CA PRO A 35 8.79 -6.35 -5.71
C PRO A 35 9.78 -7.36 -5.11
N ALA A 36 10.47 -6.99 -4.03
CA ALA A 36 11.38 -7.87 -3.31
C ALA A 36 10.58 -8.80 -2.39
N SER A 37 10.23 -9.98 -2.90
CA SER A 37 9.70 -11.06 -2.08
C SER A 37 10.85 -11.81 -1.40
N ALA A 38 10.72 -12.04 -0.10
CA ALA A 38 11.69 -12.85 0.64
C ALA A 38 11.30 -14.34 0.55
N LEU A 39 12.12 -15.14 -0.09
CA LEU A 39 11.99 -16.59 -0.06
C LEU A 39 12.33 -17.09 1.35
N ILE A 40 11.32 -17.54 2.10
CA ILE A 40 11.51 -18.06 3.46
C ILE A 40 12.00 -19.50 3.39
N VAL A 41 11.40 -20.32 2.55
CA VAL A 41 11.76 -21.72 2.37
C VAL A 41 11.63 -22.10 0.90
N LYS A 42 12.69 -22.74 0.36
CA LYS A 42 12.71 -23.30 -0.99
C LYS A 42 12.35 -24.77 -0.96
N ALA A 43 11.32 -25.15 -1.70
CA ALA A 43 10.96 -26.54 -1.86
C ALA A 43 12.05 -27.32 -2.61
N GLY A 44 12.25 -28.60 -2.26
CA GLY A 44 13.18 -29.47 -2.99
C GLY A 44 14.65 -29.26 -2.71
N GLN A 45 15.05 -28.42 -1.75
CA GLN A 45 16.42 -28.43 -1.26
C GLN A 45 16.68 -29.74 -0.48
N THR A 46 17.90 -30.24 -0.57
CA THR A 46 18.39 -31.48 0.10
C THR A 46 18.39 -31.41 1.63
N SER A 47 17.70 -30.41 2.18
CA SER A 47 17.54 -30.19 3.61
C SER A 47 16.47 -31.15 4.16
N LYS A 48 16.77 -31.78 5.29
CA LYS A 48 15.79 -32.59 6.06
C LYS A 48 14.70 -31.73 6.74
N LEU A 49 14.66 -30.42 6.46
CA LEU A 49 13.66 -29.53 7.00
C LEU A 49 12.34 -29.75 6.27
N LEU A 50 11.32 -30.11 7.02
CA LEU A 50 9.95 -30.21 6.57
C LEU A 50 9.20 -28.97 7.06
N VAL A 51 8.59 -28.21 6.15
CA VAL A 51 7.72 -27.11 6.51
C VAL A 51 6.30 -27.62 6.62
N SER A 52 5.69 -27.37 7.75
CA SER A 52 4.26 -27.63 7.96
C SER A 52 3.57 -26.36 8.45
N TYR A 53 2.38 -26.13 7.95
CA TYR A 53 1.47 -25.08 8.39
C TYR A 53 0.18 -25.74 8.87
N GLU A 54 -0.25 -25.43 10.09
CA GLU A 54 -1.42 -26.07 10.74
C GLU A 54 -1.43 -27.60 10.67
N GLY A 55 -0.24 -28.21 10.80
CA GLY A 55 -0.07 -29.67 10.75
C GLY A 55 -0.04 -30.25 9.33
N GLN A 56 -0.30 -29.48 8.30
CA GLN A 56 -0.21 -29.91 6.90
C GLN A 56 1.17 -29.59 6.30
N ARG A 57 1.77 -30.57 5.63
CA ARG A 57 3.05 -30.39 4.96
C ARG A 57 2.90 -29.49 3.74
N ILE A 58 3.71 -28.43 3.67
CA ILE A 58 3.83 -27.57 2.50
C ILE A 58 4.93 -28.15 1.59
N ALA A 59 4.55 -28.50 0.37
CA ALA A 59 5.46 -29.06 -0.64
C ALA A 59 6.00 -28.02 -1.64
N THR A 60 5.55 -26.79 -1.53
CA THR A 60 5.94 -25.66 -2.40
C THR A 60 6.81 -24.67 -1.66
N ASP A 61 7.42 -23.74 -2.40
CA ASP A 61 8.14 -22.62 -1.80
C ASP A 61 7.22 -21.81 -0.90
N VAL A 62 7.77 -21.23 0.16
CA VAL A 62 7.06 -20.28 1.04
C VAL A 62 7.73 -18.93 0.90
N VAL A 63 6.93 -17.93 0.54
CA VAL A 63 7.40 -16.61 0.22
C VAL A 63 6.68 -15.59 1.11
N ALA A 64 7.41 -14.61 1.62
CA ALA A 64 6.87 -13.43 2.26
C ALA A 64 6.99 -12.22 1.33
N ALA A 65 5.91 -11.47 1.21
CA ALA A 65 5.90 -10.21 0.51
C ALA A 65 5.20 -9.13 1.35
N GLN A 66 5.49 -7.88 1.05
CA GLN A 66 4.95 -6.74 1.78
C GLN A 66 4.21 -5.80 0.84
N ILE A 67 3.14 -5.22 1.36
CA ILE A 67 2.37 -4.19 0.67
C ILE A 67 2.01 -3.09 1.65
N VAL A 68 2.16 -1.85 1.21
CA VAL A 68 1.83 -0.65 2.00
C VAL A 68 0.66 0.04 1.34
N PHE A 69 -0.30 0.46 2.14
CA PHE A 69 -1.42 1.30 1.73
C PHE A 69 -1.36 2.63 2.46
N TRP A 70 -1.65 3.73 1.76
CA TRP A 70 -1.75 5.05 2.39
C TRP A 70 -2.69 5.97 1.63
N ASN A 71 -3.16 6.99 2.32
CA ASN A 71 -3.95 8.05 1.72
C ASN A 71 -3.03 9.18 1.22
N ALA A 72 -2.73 9.17 -0.08
CA ALA A 72 -1.98 10.25 -0.73
C ALA A 72 -2.86 11.46 -1.11
N GLY A 73 -4.11 11.45 -0.70
CA GLY A 73 -5.06 12.55 -0.90
C GLY A 73 -5.17 13.44 0.33
N LYS A 74 -5.86 14.56 0.20
CA LYS A 74 -6.07 15.53 1.28
C LYS A 74 -7.34 15.27 2.09
N LEU A 75 -8.30 14.53 1.52
CA LEU A 75 -9.54 14.18 2.21
C LEU A 75 -9.42 12.81 2.88
N PRO A 76 -10.01 12.65 4.07
CA PRO A 76 -10.02 11.38 4.77
C PRO A 76 -10.78 10.31 3.97
N ILE A 77 -10.30 9.07 4.05
CA ILE A 77 -10.89 7.92 3.38
C ILE A 77 -11.47 6.98 4.43
N LYS A 78 -12.78 6.77 4.34
CA LYS A 78 -13.51 5.73 5.07
C LYS A 78 -13.89 4.60 4.12
N PRO A 79 -14.20 3.38 4.61
CA PRO A 79 -14.65 2.26 3.77
C PRO A 79 -15.85 2.61 2.89
N GLU A 80 -16.80 3.39 3.40
CA GLU A 80 -18.01 3.83 2.70
C GLU A 80 -17.75 4.70 1.46
N HIS A 81 -16.57 5.33 1.37
CA HIS A 81 -16.16 6.12 0.20
C HIS A 81 -15.66 5.25 -0.95
N ILE A 82 -15.50 3.94 -0.72
CA ILE A 82 -14.95 2.99 -1.68
C ILE A 82 -16.06 2.04 -2.12
N ARG A 83 -16.37 2.03 -3.42
CA ARG A 83 -17.47 1.24 -3.96
C ARG A 83 -17.24 -0.28 -3.90
N GLN A 84 -15.99 -0.70 -3.90
CA GLN A 84 -15.60 -2.11 -3.88
C GLN A 84 -14.62 -2.33 -2.74
N PRO A 85 -14.77 -3.40 -1.95
CA PRO A 85 -13.80 -3.72 -0.91
C PRO A 85 -12.38 -3.76 -1.46
N VAL A 86 -11.45 -3.17 -0.73
CA VAL A 86 -10.02 -3.28 -1.07
C VAL A 86 -9.57 -4.68 -0.72
N ALA A 87 -9.01 -5.36 -1.70
CA ALA A 87 -8.48 -6.70 -1.51
C ALA A 87 -7.10 -6.81 -2.13
N ILE A 88 -6.29 -7.69 -1.56
CA ILE A 88 -5.01 -8.13 -2.08
C ILE A 88 -5.21 -9.54 -2.63
N ALA A 89 -4.61 -9.83 -3.77
CA ALA A 89 -4.58 -11.18 -4.32
C ALA A 89 -3.16 -11.56 -4.72
N THR A 90 -2.88 -12.84 -4.74
CA THR A 90 -1.67 -13.40 -5.35
C THR A 90 -1.88 -13.62 -6.84
N ASP A 91 -0.88 -13.29 -7.67
CA ASP A 91 -0.89 -13.52 -9.11
C ASP A 91 0.39 -14.27 -9.54
N PRO A 92 0.27 -15.51 -10.03
CA PRO A 92 -0.93 -16.35 -10.13
C PRO A 92 -1.53 -16.68 -8.74
N SER A 93 -2.84 -16.98 -8.71
CA SER A 93 -3.55 -17.30 -7.47
C SER A 93 -2.85 -18.45 -6.72
N ARG A 94 -2.45 -18.16 -5.49
CA ARG A 94 -1.74 -19.08 -4.57
C ARG A 94 -2.29 -18.90 -3.16
N PRO A 95 -2.44 -19.99 -2.39
CA PRO A 95 -2.97 -19.89 -1.04
C PRO A 95 -2.10 -18.99 -0.16
N ILE A 96 -2.75 -18.06 0.51
CA ILE A 96 -2.15 -17.21 1.53
C ILE A 96 -2.21 -17.99 2.84
N LEU A 97 -1.06 -18.21 3.45
CA LEU A 97 -0.92 -18.94 4.69
C LEU A 97 -1.14 -18.02 5.88
N GLU A 98 -0.53 -16.84 5.84
CA GLU A 98 -0.61 -15.87 6.92
C GLU A 98 -0.63 -14.45 6.37
N SER A 99 -1.36 -13.59 7.03
CA SER A 99 -1.35 -12.15 6.76
C SER A 99 -1.38 -11.37 8.06
N THR A 100 -0.51 -10.39 8.19
CA THR A 100 -0.36 -9.63 9.43
C THR A 100 -0.11 -8.15 9.11
N ILE A 101 -0.76 -7.27 9.87
CA ILE A 101 -0.46 -5.84 9.84
C ILE A 101 0.81 -5.62 10.67
N ARG A 102 1.87 -5.14 10.02
CA ARG A 102 3.20 -4.98 10.63
C ARG A 102 3.44 -3.61 11.21
N ALA A 103 2.87 -2.61 10.58
CA ALA A 103 2.99 -1.23 11.01
C ALA A 103 1.78 -0.42 10.54
N SER A 104 1.44 0.60 11.27
CA SER A 104 0.53 1.67 10.88
C SER A 104 1.16 3.02 11.21
N THR A 105 0.55 4.11 10.77
CA THR A 105 1.01 5.46 11.13
C THR A 105 1.11 5.57 12.65
N PRO A 106 2.28 5.98 13.21
CA PRO A 106 2.49 6.09 14.63
C PRO A 106 1.39 6.93 15.31
N GLU A 107 0.99 6.53 16.55
CA GLU A 107 -0.03 7.18 17.37
C GLU A 107 -1.46 7.17 16.79
N ARG A 108 -1.66 6.58 15.61
CA ARG A 108 -2.97 6.54 14.92
C ARG A 108 -3.53 5.13 14.72
N GLU A 109 -2.88 4.12 15.26
CA GLU A 109 -3.28 2.71 15.11
C GLU A 109 -4.74 2.48 15.51
N ASN A 110 -5.17 3.06 16.63
CA ASN A 110 -6.54 2.92 17.13
C ASN A 110 -7.59 3.65 16.25
N ILE A 111 -7.17 4.66 15.50
CA ILE A 111 -8.04 5.44 14.61
C ILE A 111 -8.13 4.74 13.25
N ILE A 112 -7.00 4.23 12.77
CA ILE A 112 -6.92 3.48 11.51
C ILE A 112 -7.66 2.15 11.65
N ASN A 113 -7.43 1.43 12.76
CA ASN A 113 -8.07 0.14 13.09
C ASN A 113 -8.15 -0.79 11.87
N ALA A 114 -7.02 -1.01 11.20
CA ALA A 114 -6.97 -1.85 10.01
C ALA A 114 -7.23 -3.32 10.38
N GLN A 115 -8.06 -4.00 9.61
CA GLN A 115 -8.44 -5.39 9.82
C GLN A 115 -8.32 -6.18 8.51
N LEU A 116 -7.97 -7.45 8.63
CA LEU A 116 -7.82 -8.37 7.52
C LEU A 116 -8.88 -9.47 7.61
N ASP A 117 -9.69 -9.61 6.56
CA ASP A 117 -10.56 -10.75 6.37
C ASP A 117 -9.87 -11.79 5.52
N THR A 118 -9.58 -12.93 6.13
CA THR A 118 -8.84 -14.05 5.54
C THR A 118 -9.75 -15.18 5.06
N THR A 119 -11.04 -14.98 5.01
CA THR A 119 -12.03 -16.02 4.63
C THR A 119 -11.70 -16.63 3.26
N ASP A 120 -11.16 -15.84 2.33
CA ASP A 120 -10.80 -16.27 0.97
C ASP A 120 -9.28 -16.49 0.78
N ALA A 121 -8.53 -16.64 1.87
CA ALA A 121 -7.07 -16.80 1.85
C ALA A 121 -6.63 -18.08 1.10
N ALA A 122 -7.41 -19.16 1.20
CA ALA A 122 -7.13 -20.41 0.47
C ALA A 122 -7.14 -20.19 -1.05
N ASN A 123 -7.93 -19.25 -1.56
CA ASN A 123 -7.98 -18.87 -2.97
C ASN A 123 -6.98 -17.74 -3.31
N GLY A 124 -6.09 -17.40 -2.39
CA GLY A 124 -5.06 -16.41 -2.60
C GLY A 124 -5.56 -14.96 -2.51
N ARG A 125 -6.64 -14.71 -1.79
CA ARG A 125 -7.23 -13.39 -1.65
C ARG A 125 -7.51 -13.05 -0.20
N ILE A 126 -7.22 -11.83 0.20
CA ILE A 126 -7.60 -11.24 1.50
C ILE A 126 -8.26 -9.89 1.27
N THR A 127 -9.28 -9.59 2.08
CA THR A 127 -9.97 -8.30 2.05
C THR A 127 -9.51 -7.45 3.22
N ILE A 128 -9.38 -6.15 2.99
CA ILE A 128 -8.86 -5.20 3.96
C ILE A 128 -9.94 -4.19 4.27
N THR A 129 -10.14 -3.93 5.55
CA THR A 129 -11.01 -2.87 6.06
C THR A 129 -10.23 -1.99 7.03
N TRP A 130 -10.70 -0.77 7.23
CA TRP A 130 -10.16 0.19 8.20
C TRP A 130 -11.28 1.15 8.59
N ASP A 131 -11.11 1.91 9.67
CA ASP A 131 -12.10 2.88 10.08
C ASP A 131 -11.89 4.24 9.40
N LEU A 132 -10.68 4.79 9.49
CA LEU A 132 -10.37 6.11 8.93
C LEU A 132 -8.90 6.19 8.52
N LEU A 133 -8.64 6.67 7.30
CA LEU A 133 -7.32 7.09 6.83
C LEU A 133 -7.33 8.58 6.52
N GLU A 134 -6.71 9.38 7.36
CA GLU A 134 -6.47 10.79 7.08
C GLU A 134 -5.35 10.97 6.06
N GLN A 135 -5.02 12.21 5.72
CA GLN A 135 -3.90 12.49 4.83
C GLN A 135 -2.61 11.89 5.41
N ASP A 136 -1.86 11.19 4.57
CA ASP A 136 -0.59 10.51 4.87
C ASP A 136 -0.71 9.35 5.88
N ASP A 137 -1.90 9.04 6.37
CA ASP A 137 -2.12 7.82 7.14
C ASP A 137 -2.01 6.58 6.26
N GLY A 138 -1.45 5.53 6.84
CA GLY A 138 -1.30 4.26 6.14
C GLY A 138 -0.97 3.09 7.07
N PHE A 139 -0.91 1.92 6.47
CA PHE A 139 -0.53 0.69 7.14
C PHE A 139 0.20 -0.25 6.20
N GLN A 140 1.02 -1.10 6.79
CA GLN A 140 1.83 -2.10 6.09
C GLN A 140 1.34 -3.50 6.43
N ILE A 141 1.14 -4.31 5.41
CA ILE A 141 0.73 -5.70 5.54
C ILE A 141 1.87 -6.58 5.05
N GLN A 142 2.21 -7.59 5.83
CA GLN A 142 3.01 -8.72 5.39
C GLN A 142 2.08 -9.88 5.05
N VAL A 143 2.32 -10.50 3.91
CA VAL A 143 1.59 -11.66 3.43
C VAL A 143 2.57 -12.80 3.20
N ILE A 144 2.30 -13.96 3.78
CA ILE A 144 3.06 -15.20 3.57
C ILE A 144 2.17 -16.12 2.73
N PHE A 145 2.68 -16.59 1.63
CA PHE A 145 1.93 -17.46 0.72
C PHE A 145 2.76 -18.65 0.24
N ALA A 146 2.08 -19.72 -0.15
CA ALA A 146 2.68 -20.92 -0.69
C ALA A 146 2.73 -20.85 -2.23
N GLY A 147 3.92 -20.62 -2.78
CA GLY A 147 4.09 -20.50 -4.23
C GLY A 147 5.51 -20.10 -4.63
N PRO A 148 5.82 -20.10 -5.93
CA PRO A 148 7.12 -19.69 -6.42
C PRO A 148 7.38 -18.21 -6.16
N SER A 149 8.66 -17.82 -6.12
CA SER A 149 9.10 -16.45 -5.84
C SER A 149 8.65 -15.42 -6.90
N GLU A 150 8.25 -15.88 -8.07
CA GLU A 150 7.69 -15.02 -9.14
C GLU A 150 6.25 -14.57 -8.86
N THR A 151 5.56 -15.21 -7.91
CA THR A 151 4.21 -14.83 -7.51
C THR A 151 4.22 -13.42 -6.90
N ARG A 152 3.34 -12.56 -7.37
CA ARG A 152 3.26 -11.16 -6.94
C ARG A 152 2.00 -10.90 -6.15
N LEU A 153 2.07 -9.93 -5.25
CA LEU A 153 0.88 -9.35 -4.63
C LEU A 153 0.32 -8.26 -5.54
N VAL A 154 -0.94 -8.37 -5.87
CA VAL A 154 -1.67 -7.38 -6.67
C VAL A 154 -2.91 -6.91 -5.92
N PRO A 155 -3.29 -5.64 -5.99
CA PRO A 155 -4.58 -5.21 -5.50
C PRO A 155 -5.68 -5.78 -6.39
N ALA A 156 -6.59 -6.52 -5.82
CA ALA A 156 -7.71 -7.12 -6.55
C ALA A 156 -8.82 -6.09 -6.88
N SER A 157 -8.70 -4.85 -6.40
CA SER A 157 -9.61 -3.76 -6.72
C SER A 157 -9.10 -2.95 -7.91
N SER A 158 -9.87 -2.87 -8.97
CA SER A 158 -9.51 -2.21 -10.25
C SER A 158 -9.32 -0.68 -10.17
N LYS A 159 -9.51 -0.05 -9.02
CA LYS A 159 -9.39 1.40 -8.82
C LYS A 159 -8.23 1.87 -7.95
N ALA A 160 -7.48 0.97 -7.32
CA ALA A 160 -6.26 1.36 -6.64
C ALA A 160 -5.19 1.66 -7.71
N ARG A 161 -4.72 2.89 -7.80
CA ARG A 161 -3.61 3.24 -8.68
C ARG A 161 -2.30 2.79 -8.04
N SER A 162 -1.58 1.90 -8.72
CA SER A 162 -0.17 1.72 -8.41
C SER A 162 0.56 2.99 -8.85
N ILE A 163 1.15 3.69 -7.92
CA ILE A 163 2.20 4.64 -8.24
C ILE A 163 3.49 3.82 -8.13
N LEU A 164 4.16 3.61 -9.25
CA LEU A 164 5.56 3.27 -9.23
C LEU A 164 6.31 4.58 -8.91
N PRO A 165 6.73 4.82 -7.67
CA PRO A 165 7.71 5.86 -7.45
C PRO A 165 9.02 5.33 -8.02
N SER A 166 9.68 6.11 -8.85
CA SER A 166 11.09 5.92 -9.12
C SER A 166 11.85 6.25 -7.84
N PHE A 167 11.86 5.32 -6.88
CA PHE A 167 12.75 5.44 -5.73
C PHE A 167 14.15 5.03 -6.16
N PRO A 168 15.18 5.83 -5.83
CA PRO A 168 16.55 5.36 -5.87
C PRO A 168 16.68 4.19 -4.88
N SER A 169 17.28 3.10 -5.32
CA SER A 169 17.29 1.76 -4.72
C SER A 169 18.11 1.60 -3.41
N THR A 170 18.09 2.57 -2.50
CA THR A 170 19.03 2.55 -1.35
C THR A 170 18.47 3.06 -0.01
N LYS A 171 17.19 2.92 0.29
CA LYS A 171 16.75 3.13 1.68
C LYS A 171 16.00 1.92 2.22
N PRO A 172 16.46 1.33 3.34
CA PRO A 172 15.74 0.27 4.02
C PRO A 172 14.40 0.83 4.54
N ILE A 173 13.34 0.02 4.41
CA ILE A 173 11.93 0.34 4.69
C ILE A 173 11.69 0.82 6.15
N GLY A 174 12.66 0.65 7.05
CA GLY A 174 12.59 1.14 8.44
C GLY A 174 12.73 2.66 8.62
N SER A 175 12.94 3.44 7.55
CA SER A 175 13.11 4.90 7.60
C SER A 175 12.20 5.64 6.63
N LEU A 176 11.04 5.10 6.28
CA LEU A 176 9.98 5.92 5.69
C LEU A 176 9.57 6.95 6.74
N ALA A 177 10.24 8.09 6.71
CA ALA A 177 9.79 9.27 7.39
C ALA A 177 8.41 9.58 6.79
N TRP A 178 7.36 9.27 7.54
CA TRP A 178 6.00 9.68 7.28
C TRP A 178 6.03 11.21 7.15
N GLY A 179 5.74 11.67 5.95
CA GLY A 179 5.96 12.98 5.37
C GLY A 179 6.02 14.18 6.33
N SER A 180 7.00 15.02 6.09
CA SER A 180 6.98 16.39 6.56
C SER A 180 5.69 17.06 6.06
N LYS A 181 4.85 17.49 7.01
CA LYS A 181 3.63 18.24 6.78
C LYS A 181 3.97 19.57 6.11
N GLU A 182 3.87 19.65 4.80
CA GLU A 182 3.73 20.95 4.15
C GLU A 182 2.27 21.40 4.29
N TYR A 183 2.02 22.22 5.29
CA TYR A 183 0.74 22.89 5.45
C TYR A 183 0.59 23.93 4.33
N CYS A 184 -0.44 23.81 3.51
CA CYS A 184 -0.99 24.99 2.86
C CYS A 184 -1.55 25.89 3.97
N ALA A 185 -0.80 26.93 4.33
CA ALA A 185 -1.29 27.96 5.23
C ALA A 185 -2.53 28.61 4.60
N SER A 186 -3.61 28.59 5.35
CA SER A 186 -4.85 29.34 5.07
C SER A 186 -4.64 30.82 5.29
#